data_7919bbc50ffcc125fefc565000a15593
#
_entry.id   7919bbc50ffcc125fefc565000a15593
#
_cell.length_a   1.000
_cell.length_b   1.000
_cell.length_c   1.000
_cell.angle_alpha   90.00
_cell.angle_beta   90.00
_cell.angle_gamma   90.00
#
_symmetry.space_group_name_H-M   'P 1'
#
loop_
_entity.id
_entity.type
_entity.pdbx_description
1 polymer ?
#
loop_
_entity_poly.entity_id
_entity_poly.type
_entity_poly.pdbx_seq_one_letter_code
_entity_poly.pdbx_strand_id
1 'polypeptide(L)' 'MKVLRTPDKYFKDIKGYAFKPIYTNINSDDGTELRIHHIDEGPKHGPILLAMHGQPVWSYLYSRMIPILNQSGIRVI' A
#
# COMPACT_ATOMS: atom_id res chain seq x y z
N MET A 1 18.53 -14.04 -6.75
CA MET A 1 18.06 -12.76 -6.11
C MET A 1 17.73 -13.03 -4.65
N LYS A 2 18.26 -12.20 -3.78
CA LYS A 2 17.92 -12.27 -2.36
C LYS A 2 16.69 -11.41 -2.09
N VAL A 3 15.67 -11.97 -1.45
CA VAL A 3 14.43 -11.28 -1.15
C VAL A 3 14.31 -11.05 0.37
N LEU A 4 14.06 -9.81 0.74
CA LEU A 4 13.79 -9.44 2.12
C LEU A 4 12.32 -9.03 2.24
N ARG A 5 11.66 -9.46 3.32
CA ARG A 5 10.26 -9.12 3.57
C ARG A 5 10.12 -8.41 4.91
N THR A 6 9.33 -7.34 4.91
CA THR A 6 9.00 -6.65 6.15
C THR A 6 7.98 -7.48 6.93
N PRO A 7 8.29 -7.88 8.17
CA PRO A 7 7.32 -8.61 8.99
C PRO A 7 6.05 -7.79 9.24
N ASP A 8 4.91 -8.47 9.29
CA ASP A 8 3.61 -7.83 9.47
C ASP A 8 3.53 -6.98 10.74
N LYS A 9 4.27 -7.35 11.78
CA LYS A 9 4.27 -6.59 13.04
C LYS A 9 4.71 -5.14 12.87
N TYR A 10 5.47 -4.82 11.84
CA TYR A 10 5.92 -3.45 11.59
C TYR A 10 4.83 -2.57 10.96
N PHE A 11 3.70 -3.16 10.55
CA PHE A 11 2.55 -2.42 10.03
C PHE A 11 1.47 -2.20 11.08
N LYS A 12 1.68 -2.67 12.31
CA LYS A 12 0.71 -2.52 13.40
C LYS A 12 1.03 -1.29 14.25
N ASP A 13 -0.02 -0.68 14.79
CA ASP A 13 0.08 0.38 15.80
C ASP A 13 0.92 1.58 15.35
N ILE A 14 0.95 1.84 14.05
CA ILE A 14 1.61 3.02 13.51
C ILE A 14 0.68 4.21 13.67
N LYS A 15 1.17 5.24 14.36
CA LYS A 15 0.38 6.45 14.61
C LYS A 15 -0.01 7.12 13.29
N GLY A 16 -1.31 7.38 13.11
CA GLY A 16 -1.84 7.99 11.90
C GLY A 16 -1.87 7.07 10.69
N TYR A 17 -1.64 5.79 10.88
CA TYR A 17 -1.63 4.82 9.79
C TYR A 17 -2.39 3.56 10.22
N ALA A 18 -3.68 3.50 9.91
CA ALA A 18 -4.56 2.39 10.29
C ALA A 18 -4.94 1.51 9.11
N PHE A 19 -4.14 1.51 8.06
CA PHE A 19 -4.47 0.80 6.82
C PHE A 19 -3.95 -0.64 6.89
N LYS A 20 -4.81 -1.57 6.47
CA LYS A 20 -4.47 -2.98 6.41
C LYS A 20 -3.48 -3.23 5.27
N PRO A 21 -2.35 -3.91 5.52
CA PRO A 21 -1.44 -4.25 4.44
C PRO A 21 -2.08 -5.29 3.51
N ILE A 22 -1.90 -5.08 2.22
CA ILE A 22 -2.34 -6.01 1.18
C ILE A 22 -1.12 -6.37 0.35
N TYR A 23 -1.04 -7.64 -0.06
CA TYR A 23 0.12 -8.13 -0.79
C TYR A 23 -0.31 -8.77 -2.09
N THR A 24 0.48 -8.52 -3.14
CA THR A 24 0.34 -9.19 -4.43
C THR A 24 1.69 -9.80 -4.78
N ASN A 25 1.67 -11.07 -5.17
CA ASN A 25 2.87 -11.78 -5.55
C ASN A 25 3.07 -11.69 -7.06
N ILE A 26 4.29 -11.37 -7.47
CA ILE A 26 4.69 -11.36 -8.87
C ILE A 26 6.01 -12.13 -9.03
N ASN A 27 6.29 -12.58 -10.25
CA ASN A 27 7.55 -13.22 -10.56
C ASN A 27 8.49 -12.26 -11.26
N SER A 28 9.74 -12.20 -10.80
CA SER A 28 10.78 -11.44 -11.48
C SER A 28 11.30 -12.21 -12.70
N ASP A 29 12.16 -11.56 -13.49
CA ASP A 29 12.72 -12.16 -14.71
C ASP A 29 13.52 -13.42 -14.44
N ASP A 30 14.10 -13.57 -13.24
CA ASP A 30 14.86 -14.76 -12.86
C ASP A 30 13.99 -15.85 -12.22
N GLY A 31 12.67 -15.68 -12.22
CA GLY A 31 11.73 -16.62 -11.62
C GLY A 31 11.53 -16.48 -10.12
N THR A 32 12.19 -15.51 -9.48
CA THR A 32 12.00 -15.25 -8.04
C THR A 32 10.62 -14.64 -7.78
N GLU A 33 9.89 -15.21 -6.81
CA GLU A 33 8.62 -14.63 -6.39
C GLU A 33 8.85 -13.41 -5.52
N LEU A 34 8.21 -12.29 -5.89
CA LEU A 34 8.27 -11.03 -5.15
C LEU A 34 6.90 -10.71 -4.59
N ARG A 35 6.88 -10.15 -3.38
CA ARG A 35 5.66 -9.71 -2.72
C ARG A 35 5.60 -8.19 -2.75
N ILE A 36 4.56 -7.66 -3.39
CA ILE A 36 4.34 -6.21 -3.44
C ILE A 36 3.34 -5.83 -2.37
N HIS A 37 3.75 -4.93 -1.48
CA HIS A 37 2.88 -4.34 -0.48
C HIS A 37 2.10 -3.18 -1.09
N HIS A 38 0.81 -3.12 -0.82
CA HIS A 38 -0.01 -1.96 -1.18
C HIS A 38 -1.18 -1.84 -0.21
N ILE A 39 -1.88 -0.75 -0.31
CA ILE A 39 -3.15 -0.54 0.39
C ILE A 39 -4.23 -0.30 -0.65
N ASP A 40 -5.48 -0.54 -0.25
CA ASP A 40 -6.64 -0.37 -1.12
C ASP A 40 -7.79 0.10 -0.23
N GLU A 41 -7.97 1.41 -0.16
CA GLU A 41 -8.90 2.03 0.77
C GLU A 41 -9.95 2.85 0.04
N GLY A 42 -11.18 2.79 0.54
CA GLY A 42 -12.31 3.57 0.03
C GLY A 42 -13.34 2.75 -0.70
N PRO A 43 -14.33 3.41 -1.33
CA PRO A 43 -15.42 2.72 -2.01
C PRO A 43 -14.92 1.90 -3.19
N LYS A 44 -15.32 0.62 -3.25
CA LYS A 44 -14.83 -0.30 -4.28
C LYS A 44 -15.28 0.06 -5.70
N HIS A 45 -16.38 0.79 -5.81
CA HIS A 45 -16.96 1.16 -7.11
C HIS A 45 -16.72 2.63 -7.47
N GLY A 46 -15.99 3.37 -6.63
CA GLY A 46 -15.68 4.77 -6.90
C GLY A 46 -14.52 4.94 -7.87
N PRO A 47 -14.26 6.19 -8.30
CA PRO A 47 -13.06 6.48 -9.07
C PRO A 47 -11.82 6.04 -8.32
N ILE A 48 -10.80 5.59 -9.07
CA ILE A 48 -9.57 5.07 -8.49
C ILE A 48 -8.44 6.09 -8.68
N LEU A 49 -7.76 6.43 -7.58
CA LEU A 49 -6.52 7.18 -7.59
C LEU A 49 -5.37 6.23 -7.25
N LEU A 50 -4.43 6.08 -8.18
CA LEU A 50 -3.21 5.33 -7.93
C LEU A 50 -2.15 6.27 -7.35
N ALA A 51 -1.79 6.05 -6.09
CA ALA A 51 -0.81 6.87 -5.40
C ALA A 51 0.51 6.12 -5.30
N MET A 52 1.53 6.64 -5.97
CA MET A 52 2.86 6.03 -6.00
C MET A 52 3.85 6.93 -5.25
N HIS A 53 4.51 6.35 -4.26
CA HIS A 53 5.54 7.07 -3.50
C HIS A 53 6.91 6.93 -4.17
N GLY A 54 7.80 7.87 -3.86
CA GLY A 54 9.19 7.78 -4.29
C GLY A 54 10.05 7.01 -3.31
N GLN A 55 11.29 6.83 -3.67
CA GLN A 55 12.29 6.21 -2.80
C GLN A 55 12.99 7.31 -2.00
N PRO A 56 13.24 7.17 -0.68
CA PRO A 56 13.08 5.97 0.17
C PRO A 56 11.78 5.93 0.98
N VAL A 57 10.72 6.60 0.58
CA VAL A 57 9.45 6.65 1.31
C VAL A 57 8.55 5.49 0.91
N TRP A 58 7.41 5.32 1.63
CA TRP A 58 6.44 4.26 1.41
C TRP A 58 5.02 4.81 1.59
N SER A 59 4.02 3.94 1.55
CA SER A 59 2.61 4.36 1.57
C SER A 59 2.23 5.24 2.77
N TYR A 60 3.00 5.23 3.84
CA TYR A 60 2.77 6.12 4.99
C TYR A 60 2.75 7.60 4.58
N LEU A 61 3.47 7.96 3.50
CA LEU A 61 3.48 9.31 2.97
C LEU A 61 2.07 9.84 2.70
N TYR A 62 1.16 8.96 2.30
CA TYR A 62 -0.20 9.32 1.94
C TYR A 62 -1.20 9.17 3.09
N SER A 63 -0.73 8.87 4.30
CA SER A 63 -1.60 8.48 5.43
C SER A 63 -2.66 9.53 5.77
N ARG A 64 -2.36 10.81 5.58
CA ARG A 64 -3.31 11.90 5.88
C ARG A 64 -4.23 12.20 4.70
N MET A 65 -3.77 11.97 3.49
CA MET A 65 -4.52 12.27 2.28
C MET A 65 -5.62 11.22 2.01
N ILE A 66 -5.34 9.95 2.32
CA ILE A 66 -6.22 8.84 1.99
C ILE A 66 -7.61 8.99 2.63
N PRO A 67 -7.75 9.26 3.94
CA PRO A 67 -9.09 9.43 4.52
C PRO A 67 -9.89 10.55 3.89
N ILE A 68 -9.23 11.66 3.54
CA ILE A 68 -9.89 12.81 2.91
C ILE A 68 -10.44 12.42 1.54
N LEU A 69 -9.64 11.72 0.73
CA LEU A 69 -10.07 11.27 -0.59
C LEU A 69 -11.17 10.23 -0.50
N ASN A 70 -11.10 9.32 0.47
CA ASN A 70 -12.14 8.30 0.68
C ASN A 70 -13.47 8.93 1.05
N GLN A 71 -13.47 10.01 1.84
CA GLN A 71 -14.69 10.73 2.19
C GLN A 71 -15.33 11.39 0.97
N SER A 72 -14.53 11.69 -0.04
CA SER A 72 -15.02 12.25 -1.31
C SER A 72 -15.44 11.16 -2.30
N GLY A 73 -15.44 9.89 -1.90
CA GLY A 73 -15.88 8.78 -2.73
C GLY A 73 -14.79 8.24 -3.66
N ILE A 74 -13.53 8.54 -3.39
CA ILE A 74 -12.39 8.10 -4.22
C ILE A 74 -11.72 6.89 -3.57
N ARG A 75 -11.51 5.84 -4.36
CA ARG A 75 -10.74 4.66 -3.95
C ARG A 75 -9.26 4.93 -4.20
N VAL A 76 -8.42 4.70 -3.18
CA VAL A 76 -6.98 4.96 -3.25
C VAL A 76 -6.21 3.65 -3.14
N ILE A 77 -5.34 3.44 -4.09
CA ILE A 77 -4.46 2.27 -4.12
C ILE A 77 -3.00 2.72 -4.11
#